data_3cdf1cb6c261cee3828636e9f5b42c31
#
_entry.id   3cdf1cb6c261cee3828636e9f5b42c31
#
_cell.length_a   1.000
_cell.length_b   1.000
_cell.length_c   1.000
_cell.angle_alpha   90.00
_cell.angle_beta   90.00
_cell.angle_gamma   90.00
#
_symmetry.space_group_name_H-M   'P 1'
#
loop_
_entity.id
_entity.type
_entity.pdbx_description
1 polymer ?
#
loop_
_entity_poly.entity_id
_entity_poly.type
_entity_poly.pdbx_seq_one_letter_code
_entity_poly.pdbx_strand_id
1 'polypeptide(L)'
;MHLCKAIKIHLLHNTCTMKNNSELQKDVLNAIKWEPTLHAAEIGVTAKDGVVTLSGNVSSYSKKISAEDAVKKVRGVKAIAEDIIVDLGNIDAKDDSKIANSIVKAYQYFDEVLNDNLKIIVENGNVHLDGQVDWKLRKDAYEESIKNIAGIKKITNVIKVKAESTDFLERSKVESALTRHCSIDDKIVKVEVKGDTVKLTGLVHSLYQKEEADRLAWKAKGVGLVENELAVIY
;
A
#
# COMPACT_ATOMS: atom_id res chain seq x y z
N MET A 1 -46.03 -38.05 25.33
CA MET A 1 -45.98 -37.67 23.91
C MET A 1 -45.42 -36.28 23.79
N HIS A 2 -44.11 -36.13 23.73
CA HIS A 2 -43.49 -34.86 23.45
C HIS A 2 -42.44 -35.06 22.33
N LEU A 3 -42.81 -34.54 21.15
CA LEU A 3 -41.91 -34.50 19.99
C LEU A 3 -40.80 -33.50 20.23
N CYS A 4 -39.58 -34.00 20.34
CA CYS A 4 -38.38 -33.21 20.28
C CYS A 4 -38.08 -32.88 18.80
N LYS A 5 -38.37 -31.66 18.36
CA LYS A 5 -37.93 -31.15 17.05
C LYS A 5 -36.45 -30.92 17.07
N ALA A 6 -35.70 -31.81 16.45
CA ALA A 6 -34.28 -31.61 16.17
C ALA A 6 -34.11 -30.45 15.17
N ILE A 7 -33.65 -29.32 15.63
CA ILE A 7 -33.19 -28.22 14.80
C ILE A 7 -31.87 -28.64 14.14
N LYS A 8 -31.97 -28.98 12.86
CA LYS A 8 -30.81 -29.27 12.00
C LYS A 8 -30.07 -27.94 11.75
N ILE A 9 -29.07 -27.63 12.58
CA ILE A 9 -28.16 -26.52 12.35
C ILE A 9 -27.35 -26.88 11.09
N HIS A 10 -27.72 -26.28 9.97
CA HIS A 10 -26.89 -26.27 8.77
C HIS A 10 -25.66 -25.41 9.11
N LEU A 11 -24.61 -26.05 9.56
CA LEU A 11 -23.26 -25.49 9.50
C LEU A 11 -22.95 -25.29 8.01
N LEU A 12 -23.19 -24.08 7.53
CA LEU A 12 -22.58 -23.60 6.30
C LEU A 12 -21.07 -23.58 6.55
N HIS A 13 -20.43 -24.69 6.25
CA HIS A 13 -18.99 -24.70 5.99
C HIS A 13 -18.81 -23.81 4.76
N ASN A 14 -18.54 -22.54 4.97
CA ASN A 14 -17.85 -21.73 3.99
C ASN A 14 -16.46 -22.36 3.83
N THR A 15 -16.39 -23.40 3.03
CA THR A 15 -15.12 -23.87 2.48
C THR A 15 -14.61 -22.70 1.66
N CYS A 16 -13.68 -21.95 2.22
CA CYS A 16 -12.90 -20.97 1.50
C CYS A 16 -12.12 -21.74 0.43
N THR A 17 -12.77 -21.96 -0.73
CA THR A 17 -12.14 -22.61 -1.87
C THR A 17 -11.02 -21.69 -2.31
N MET A 18 -9.79 -22.17 -2.15
CA MET A 18 -8.61 -21.45 -2.65
C MET A 18 -8.84 -21.21 -4.15
N LYS A 19 -8.83 -19.92 -4.55
CA LYS A 19 -8.89 -19.55 -5.98
C LYS A 19 -7.75 -20.26 -6.70
N ASN A 20 -8.04 -20.89 -7.81
CA ASN A 20 -6.98 -21.45 -8.62
C ASN A 20 -6.18 -20.32 -9.30
N ASN A 21 -4.97 -20.62 -9.74
CA ASN A 21 -4.07 -19.63 -10.34
C ASN A 21 -4.70 -18.91 -11.55
N SER A 22 -5.51 -19.62 -12.34
CA SER A 22 -6.20 -19.06 -13.51
C SER A 22 -7.32 -18.09 -13.14
N GLU A 23 -8.08 -18.38 -12.07
CA GLU A 23 -9.11 -17.48 -11.55
C GLU A 23 -8.46 -16.20 -10.96
N LEU A 24 -7.39 -16.36 -10.18
CA LEU A 24 -6.64 -15.23 -9.65
C LEU A 24 -6.09 -14.34 -10.77
N GLN A 25 -5.48 -14.94 -11.80
CA GLN A 25 -4.98 -14.22 -12.95
C GLN A 25 -6.08 -13.43 -13.67
N LYS A 26 -7.25 -14.05 -13.86
CA LYS A 26 -8.42 -13.40 -14.50
C LYS A 26 -8.94 -12.23 -13.67
N ASP A 27 -9.01 -12.38 -12.35
CA ASP A 27 -9.45 -11.30 -11.46
C ASP A 27 -8.49 -10.12 -11.47
N VAL A 28 -7.18 -10.40 -11.49
CA VAL A 28 -6.14 -9.37 -11.61
C VAL A 28 -6.23 -8.65 -12.96
N LEU A 29 -6.36 -9.38 -14.06
CA LEU A 29 -6.54 -8.79 -15.38
C LEU A 29 -7.79 -7.90 -15.44
N ASN A 30 -8.87 -8.32 -14.81
CA ASN A 30 -10.08 -7.51 -14.72
C ASN A 30 -9.86 -6.25 -13.88
N ALA A 31 -9.17 -6.35 -12.74
CA ALA A 31 -8.85 -5.19 -11.91
C ALA A 31 -8.03 -4.14 -12.67
N ILE A 32 -7.01 -4.58 -13.44
CA ILE A 32 -6.21 -3.69 -14.30
C ILE A 32 -7.07 -3.05 -15.41
N LYS A 33 -7.98 -3.81 -16.03
CA LYS A 33 -8.89 -3.29 -17.07
C LYS A 33 -9.86 -2.21 -16.57
N TRP A 34 -10.25 -2.29 -15.30
CA TRP A 34 -11.13 -1.30 -14.68
C TRP A 34 -10.40 -0.03 -14.22
N GLU A 35 -9.08 0.01 -14.28
CA GLU A 35 -8.29 1.19 -13.94
C GLU A 35 -8.19 2.13 -15.16
N PRO A 36 -8.85 3.32 -15.13
CA PRO A 36 -8.98 4.18 -16.31
C PRO A 36 -7.65 4.72 -16.84
N THR A 37 -6.63 4.77 -15.98
CA THR A 37 -5.30 5.31 -16.31
C THR A 37 -4.42 4.30 -17.05
N LEU A 38 -4.82 3.02 -17.08
CA LEU A 38 -4.03 1.92 -17.61
C LEU A 38 -4.54 1.42 -18.97
N HIS A 39 -3.61 1.11 -19.86
CA HIS A 39 -3.89 0.31 -21.04
C HIS A 39 -3.57 -1.16 -20.73
N ALA A 40 -4.61 -1.95 -20.45
CA ALA A 40 -4.44 -3.34 -20.02
C ALA A 40 -3.69 -4.23 -21.02
N ALA A 41 -3.60 -3.82 -22.28
CA ALA A 41 -2.85 -4.52 -23.31
C ALA A 41 -1.30 -4.38 -23.18
N GLU A 42 -0.83 -3.42 -22.38
CA GLU A 42 0.59 -3.15 -22.17
C GLU A 42 1.14 -3.89 -20.93
N ILE A 43 0.25 -4.51 -20.13
CA ILE A 43 0.62 -5.16 -18.87
C ILE A 43 0.30 -6.66 -18.93
N GLY A 44 1.34 -7.48 -18.89
CA GLY A 44 1.25 -8.94 -18.76
C GLY A 44 1.04 -9.32 -17.28
N VAL A 45 0.19 -10.32 -17.04
CA VAL A 45 -0.10 -10.83 -15.71
C VAL A 45 0.08 -12.33 -15.67
N THR A 46 0.85 -12.85 -14.73
CA THR A 46 0.87 -14.27 -14.37
C THR A 46 0.59 -14.42 -12.88
N ALA A 47 -0.08 -15.52 -12.49
CA ALA A 47 -0.40 -15.80 -11.09
C ALA A 47 -0.02 -17.23 -10.74
N LYS A 48 0.66 -17.42 -9.62
CA LYS A 48 1.03 -18.72 -9.08
C LYS A 48 1.02 -18.68 -7.55
N ASP A 49 0.22 -19.51 -6.93
CA ASP A 49 0.14 -19.72 -5.47
C ASP A 49 -0.07 -18.43 -4.65
N GLY A 50 -0.80 -17.47 -5.22
CA GLY A 50 -1.05 -16.14 -4.64
C GLY A 50 0.03 -15.10 -4.94
N VAL A 51 1.09 -15.47 -5.63
CA VAL A 51 2.10 -14.53 -6.14
C VAL A 51 1.69 -14.11 -7.55
N VAL A 52 1.54 -12.80 -7.74
CA VAL A 52 1.21 -12.20 -9.04
C VAL A 52 2.45 -11.52 -9.59
N THR A 53 2.83 -11.85 -10.81
CA THR A 53 3.90 -11.16 -11.53
C THR A 53 3.28 -10.23 -12.56
N LEU A 54 3.64 -8.95 -12.49
CA LEU A 54 3.28 -7.92 -13.45
C LEU A 54 4.49 -7.62 -14.34
N SER A 55 4.31 -7.65 -15.64
CA SER A 55 5.37 -7.37 -16.61
C SER A 55 4.86 -6.45 -17.73
N GLY A 56 5.76 -5.72 -18.38
CA GLY A 56 5.40 -4.84 -19.50
C GLY A 56 6.03 -3.46 -19.39
N ASN A 57 5.58 -2.55 -20.25
CA ASN A 57 6.09 -1.20 -20.32
C ASN A 57 4.97 -0.20 -20.09
N VAL A 58 5.23 0.81 -19.29
CA VAL A 58 4.29 1.92 -19.02
C VAL A 58 4.98 3.25 -19.25
N SER A 59 4.20 4.27 -19.63
CA SER A 59 4.74 5.59 -19.99
C SER A 59 5.00 6.52 -18.81
N SER A 60 4.69 6.11 -17.57
CA SER A 60 4.95 6.92 -16.36
C SER A 60 5.01 6.08 -15.09
N TYR A 61 5.70 6.59 -14.08
CA TYR A 61 5.77 5.98 -12.77
C TYR A 61 4.39 5.88 -12.10
N SER A 62 3.54 6.89 -12.25
CA SER A 62 2.19 6.86 -11.70
C SER A 62 1.34 5.71 -12.26
N LYS A 63 1.47 5.40 -13.55
CA LYS A 63 0.79 4.22 -14.15
C LYS A 63 1.29 2.92 -13.55
N LYS A 64 2.60 2.80 -13.30
CA LYS A 64 3.18 1.65 -12.63
C LYS A 64 2.56 1.45 -11.24
N ILE A 65 2.49 2.51 -10.44
CA ILE A 65 1.84 2.46 -9.10
C ILE A 65 0.34 2.15 -9.21
N SER A 66 -0.38 2.74 -10.18
CA SER A 66 -1.79 2.43 -10.39
C SER A 66 -2.03 0.94 -10.70
N ALA A 67 -1.14 0.31 -11.47
CA ALA A 67 -1.22 -1.12 -11.75
C ALA A 67 -1.01 -1.95 -10.47
N GLU A 68 0.00 -1.63 -9.68
CA GLU A 68 0.28 -2.28 -8.40
C GLU A 68 -0.91 -2.14 -7.44
N ASP A 69 -1.46 -0.93 -7.28
CA ASP A 69 -2.60 -0.66 -6.40
C ASP A 69 -3.89 -1.36 -6.84
N ALA A 70 -4.12 -1.50 -8.15
CA ALA A 70 -5.23 -2.29 -8.65
C ALA A 70 -5.11 -3.77 -8.25
N VAL A 71 -3.91 -4.33 -8.35
CA VAL A 71 -3.64 -5.74 -7.99
C VAL A 71 -3.70 -5.96 -6.47
N LYS A 72 -3.22 -5.04 -5.65
CA LYS A 72 -3.30 -5.13 -4.19
C LYS A 72 -4.74 -5.28 -3.66
N LYS A 73 -5.73 -4.74 -4.38
CA LYS A 73 -7.16 -4.82 -4.02
C LYS A 73 -7.76 -6.20 -4.30
N VAL A 74 -7.13 -7.02 -5.12
CA VAL A 74 -7.65 -8.34 -5.50
C VAL A 74 -7.48 -9.32 -4.34
N ARG A 75 -8.58 -9.99 -3.97
CA ARG A 75 -8.55 -11.02 -2.91
C ARG A 75 -7.69 -12.19 -3.33
N GLY A 76 -6.84 -12.66 -2.41
CA GLY A 76 -5.98 -13.80 -2.62
C GLY A 76 -4.60 -13.46 -3.19
N VAL A 77 -4.30 -12.20 -3.51
CA VAL A 77 -2.95 -11.78 -3.84
C VAL A 77 -2.14 -11.66 -2.54
N LYS A 78 -1.11 -12.49 -2.39
CA LYS A 78 -0.22 -12.53 -1.23
C LYS A 78 1.05 -11.74 -1.44
N ALA A 79 1.54 -11.71 -2.68
CA ALA A 79 2.73 -10.98 -3.06
C ALA A 79 2.64 -10.54 -4.53
N ILE A 80 3.32 -9.46 -4.85
CA ILE A 80 3.43 -8.93 -6.21
C ILE A 80 4.92 -8.93 -6.56
N ALA A 81 5.26 -9.60 -7.67
CA ALA A 81 6.55 -9.48 -8.33
C ALA A 81 6.39 -8.45 -9.46
N GLU A 82 7.26 -7.46 -9.49
CA GLU A 82 7.08 -6.29 -10.33
C GLU A 82 8.21 -6.16 -11.36
N ASP A 83 7.91 -6.54 -12.61
CA ASP A 83 8.80 -6.43 -13.76
C ASP A 83 8.29 -5.36 -14.77
N ILE A 84 7.53 -4.37 -14.28
CA ILE A 84 7.06 -3.25 -15.11
C ILE A 84 8.19 -2.24 -15.29
N ILE A 85 8.52 -1.95 -16.53
CA ILE A 85 9.50 -0.94 -16.91
C ILE A 85 8.79 0.38 -17.22
N VAL A 86 9.28 1.47 -16.64
CA VAL A 86 8.82 2.82 -17.00
C VAL A 86 9.64 3.29 -18.20
N ASP A 87 9.00 3.25 -19.38
CA ASP A 87 9.57 3.74 -20.63
C ASP A 87 9.01 5.13 -20.95
N LEU A 88 9.86 6.12 -20.78
CA LEU A 88 9.50 7.53 -20.98
C LEU A 88 9.54 7.95 -22.45
N GLY A 89 9.97 7.05 -23.35
CA GLY A 89 10.25 7.43 -24.74
C GLY A 89 11.32 8.53 -24.86
N ASN A 90 11.55 8.99 -26.07
CA ASN A 90 12.54 10.06 -26.34
C ASN A 90 12.03 11.47 -26.00
N ILE A 91 10.73 11.63 -25.73
CA ILE A 91 10.10 12.95 -25.62
C ILE A 91 10.15 13.49 -24.18
N ASP A 92 10.17 12.60 -23.19
CA ASP A 92 10.07 12.95 -21.77
C ASP A 92 11.29 12.60 -20.92
N ALA A 93 12.43 12.23 -21.53
CA ALA A 93 13.69 12.04 -20.81
C ALA A 93 14.15 13.39 -20.24
N LYS A 94 13.57 13.79 -19.13
CA LYS A 94 14.02 14.98 -18.40
C LYS A 94 15.37 14.72 -17.79
N ASP A 95 16.26 15.71 -17.93
CA ASP A 95 17.50 15.77 -17.19
C ASP A 95 17.20 15.69 -15.66
N ASP A 96 17.97 14.91 -14.93
CA ASP A 96 17.83 14.73 -13.48
C ASP A 96 17.77 16.06 -12.72
N SER A 97 18.46 17.10 -13.19
CA SER A 97 18.38 18.43 -12.63
C SER A 97 17.00 19.06 -12.79
N LYS A 98 16.29 18.80 -13.88
CA LYS A 98 14.90 19.29 -14.08
C LYS A 98 13.92 18.53 -13.21
N ILE A 99 14.14 17.21 -13.02
CA ILE A 99 13.33 16.40 -12.11
C ILE A 99 13.52 16.91 -10.67
N ALA A 100 14.77 17.06 -10.22
CA ALA A 100 15.09 17.56 -8.90
C ALA A 100 14.45 18.95 -8.63
N ASN A 101 14.58 19.89 -9.57
CA ASN A 101 13.94 21.20 -9.47
C ASN A 101 12.40 21.09 -9.39
N SER A 102 11.78 20.15 -10.12
CA SER A 102 10.33 19.93 -10.06
C SER A 102 9.91 19.38 -8.70
N ILE A 103 10.70 18.49 -8.10
CA ILE A 103 10.47 17.95 -6.75
C ILE A 103 10.57 19.07 -5.71
N VAL A 104 11.63 19.88 -5.76
CA VAL A 104 11.80 21.00 -4.83
C VAL A 104 10.61 21.97 -4.92
N LYS A 105 10.16 22.30 -6.13
CA LYS A 105 8.97 23.14 -6.31
C LYS A 105 7.70 22.50 -5.74
N ALA A 106 7.49 21.18 -5.97
CA ALA A 106 6.34 20.50 -5.41
C ALA A 106 6.33 20.55 -3.89
N TYR A 107 7.48 20.40 -3.25
CA TYR A 107 7.58 20.46 -1.78
C TYR A 107 7.37 21.87 -1.23
N GLN A 108 7.74 22.92 -1.94
CA GLN A 108 7.46 24.30 -1.54
C GLN A 108 5.97 24.63 -1.41
N TYR A 109 5.11 23.91 -2.14
CA TYR A 109 3.65 24.06 -2.01
C TYR A 109 3.06 23.29 -0.84
N PHE A 110 3.76 22.28 -0.30
CA PHE A 110 3.26 21.44 0.79
C PHE A 110 3.69 21.92 2.17
N ASP A 111 4.82 22.61 2.25
CA ASP A 111 5.35 23.06 3.52
C ASP A 111 6.04 24.40 3.33
N GLU A 112 5.57 25.46 4.02
CA GLU A 112 6.27 26.76 4.08
C GLU A 112 7.66 26.63 4.72
N VAL A 113 7.94 25.45 5.30
CA VAL A 113 9.22 25.11 5.90
C VAL A 113 9.70 23.80 5.27
N LEU A 114 10.53 23.88 4.23
CA LEU A 114 11.45 22.81 3.90
C LEU A 114 12.24 22.52 5.18
N ASN A 115 11.84 21.48 5.90
CA ASN A 115 12.64 21.02 7.03
C ASN A 115 14.01 20.68 6.47
N ASP A 116 15.06 21.31 6.97
CA ASP A 116 16.48 21.19 6.53
C ASP A 116 16.99 19.73 6.55
N ASN A 117 16.16 18.80 6.99
CA ASN A 117 16.47 17.38 7.17
C ASN A 117 16.07 16.47 6.00
N LEU A 118 15.48 17.00 4.91
CA LEU A 118 15.15 16.22 3.72
C LEU A 118 16.26 16.29 2.69
N LYS A 119 16.78 15.11 2.32
CA LYS A 119 17.77 14.96 1.25
C LYS A 119 17.11 14.28 0.05
N ILE A 120 17.22 14.93 -1.11
CA ILE A 120 16.68 14.46 -2.38
C ILE A 120 17.85 14.17 -3.30
N ILE A 121 17.94 12.95 -3.82
CA ILE A 121 18.92 12.55 -4.83
C ILE A 121 18.17 12.02 -6.03
N VAL A 122 18.51 12.50 -7.21
CA VAL A 122 17.94 12.01 -8.48
C VAL A 122 19.08 11.50 -9.34
N GLU A 123 18.96 10.26 -9.81
CA GLU A 123 19.97 9.60 -10.66
C GLU A 123 19.27 8.76 -11.72
N ASN A 124 19.44 9.09 -13.01
CA ASN A 124 18.83 8.41 -14.15
C ASN A 124 17.28 8.27 -14.03
N GLY A 125 16.62 9.29 -13.47
CA GLY A 125 15.18 9.28 -13.18
C GLY A 125 14.78 8.49 -11.92
N ASN A 126 15.72 7.91 -11.18
CA ASN A 126 15.45 7.28 -9.89
C ASN A 126 15.59 8.33 -8.78
N VAL A 127 14.54 8.47 -7.98
CA VAL A 127 14.48 9.44 -6.89
C VAL A 127 14.68 8.72 -5.57
N HIS A 128 15.63 9.20 -4.77
CA HIS A 128 15.86 8.77 -3.40
C HIS A 128 15.52 9.90 -2.44
N LEU A 129 14.59 9.63 -1.52
CA LEU A 129 14.20 10.53 -0.45
C LEU A 129 14.75 10.00 0.87
N ASP A 130 15.58 10.79 1.55
CA ASP A 130 16.12 10.49 2.87
C ASP A 130 15.89 11.66 3.82
N GLY A 131 15.84 11.39 5.11
CA GLY A 131 15.62 12.41 6.13
C GLY A 131 14.79 11.94 7.30
N GLN A 132 14.22 12.88 8.03
CA GLN A 132 13.39 12.62 9.20
C GLN A 132 12.13 13.48 9.17
N VAL A 133 10.99 12.88 9.54
CA VAL A 133 9.70 13.57 9.69
C VAL A 133 9.03 13.13 10.99
N ASP A 134 8.13 13.95 11.50
CA ASP A 134 7.42 13.71 12.78
C ASP A 134 6.28 12.70 12.63
N TRP A 135 5.73 12.57 11.40
CA TRP A 135 4.53 11.80 11.13
C TRP A 135 4.64 10.96 9.88
N LYS A 136 4.14 9.74 9.94
CA LYS A 136 4.06 8.85 8.78
C LYS A 136 3.27 9.47 7.61
N LEU A 137 2.18 10.19 7.92
CA LEU A 137 1.37 10.87 6.91
C LEU A 137 2.19 11.89 6.10
N ARG A 138 3.14 12.60 6.75
CA ARG A 138 4.05 13.55 6.07
C ARG A 138 5.00 12.81 5.13
N LYS A 139 5.58 11.68 5.58
CA LYS A 139 6.39 10.80 4.74
C LYS A 139 5.64 10.36 3.48
N ASP A 140 4.39 9.91 3.65
CA ASP A 140 3.56 9.44 2.54
C ASP A 140 3.16 10.59 1.61
N ALA A 141 2.87 11.78 2.16
CA ALA A 141 2.56 12.97 1.38
C ALA A 141 3.73 13.44 0.50
N TYR A 142 4.97 13.34 0.97
CA TYR A 142 6.15 13.65 0.15
C TYR A 142 6.25 12.73 -1.07
N GLU A 143 6.04 11.44 -0.89
CA GLU A 143 6.07 10.49 -2.00
C GLU A 143 4.91 10.70 -2.97
N GLU A 144 3.70 10.87 -2.44
CA GLU A 144 2.48 11.07 -3.23
C GLU A 144 2.55 12.33 -4.10
N SER A 145 3.13 13.43 -3.58
CA SER A 145 3.22 14.70 -4.28
C SER A 145 4.11 14.67 -5.53
N ILE A 146 5.07 13.73 -5.58
CA ILE A 146 6.04 13.66 -6.67
C ILE A 146 5.80 12.51 -7.65
N LYS A 147 4.94 11.56 -7.35
CA LYS A 147 4.71 10.36 -8.19
C LYS A 147 4.27 10.69 -9.64
N ASN A 148 3.66 11.86 -9.85
CA ASN A 148 3.18 12.32 -11.15
C ASN A 148 4.20 13.21 -11.91
N ILE A 149 5.38 13.46 -11.34
CA ILE A 149 6.40 14.26 -12.01
C ILE A 149 6.96 13.47 -13.20
N ALA A 150 6.87 14.08 -14.38
CA ALA A 150 7.39 13.46 -15.60
C ALA A 150 8.91 13.30 -15.51
N GLY A 151 9.42 12.15 -15.96
CA GLY A 151 10.85 11.80 -15.90
C GLY A 151 11.18 10.84 -14.76
N ILE A 152 10.33 10.68 -13.77
CA ILE A 152 10.54 9.74 -12.67
C ILE A 152 10.26 8.31 -13.16
N LYS A 153 11.22 7.42 -12.90
CA LYS A 153 11.13 5.98 -13.19
C LYS A 153 10.90 5.15 -11.92
N LYS A 154 11.45 5.62 -10.79
CA LYS A 154 11.33 4.93 -9.49
C LYS A 154 11.48 5.95 -8.36
N ILE A 155 10.74 5.73 -7.27
CA ILE A 155 10.90 6.46 -6.01
C ILE A 155 11.32 5.47 -4.93
N THR A 156 12.37 5.81 -4.18
CA THR A 156 12.81 5.08 -3.00
C THR A 156 12.73 6.02 -1.81
N ASN A 157 11.76 5.80 -0.94
CA ASN A 157 11.49 6.66 0.22
C ASN A 157 12.01 6.00 1.50
N VAL A 158 13.20 6.39 1.95
CA VAL A 158 13.84 5.92 3.19
C VAL A 158 13.73 6.94 4.34
N ILE A 159 12.84 7.92 4.21
CA ILE A 159 12.54 8.90 5.26
C ILE A 159 12.12 8.15 6.53
N LYS A 160 12.75 8.50 7.66
CA LYS A 160 12.44 7.94 8.98
C LYS A 160 11.35 8.77 9.66
N VAL A 161 10.43 8.09 10.32
CA VAL A 161 9.44 8.74 11.18
C VAL A 161 10.00 8.76 12.60
N LYS A 162 10.13 9.96 13.18
CA LYS A 162 10.52 10.14 14.57
C LYS A 162 9.33 10.71 15.32
N ALA A 163 8.64 9.88 16.10
CA ALA A 163 7.56 10.35 16.95
C ALA A 163 8.11 11.32 18.00
N GLU A 164 7.67 12.58 17.97
CA GLU A 164 8.02 13.56 19.00
C GLU A 164 7.13 13.46 20.26
N SER A 165 6.09 12.62 20.21
CA SER A 165 5.08 12.55 21.25
C SER A 165 5.46 11.53 22.32
N THR A 166 5.61 12.03 23.55
CA THR A 166 5.65 11.21 24.79
C THR A 166 4.26 10.83 25.29
N ASP A 167 3.20 11.11 24.51
CA ASP A 167 1.85 10.77 24.91
C ASP A 167 1.70 9.25 24.95
N PHE A 168 1.09 8.75 26.01
CA PHE A 168 0.79 7.34 26.16
C PHE A 168 -0.14 6.90 25.02
N LEU A 169 0.36 5.96 24.20
CA LEU A 169 -0.43 5.35 23.14
C LEU A 169 -1.48 4.43 23.76
N GLU A 170 -2.75 4.77 23.57
CA GLU A 170 -3.84 3.96 24.07
C GLU A 170 -4.27 2.94 23.01
N ARG A 171 -4.21 1.66 23.36
CA ARG A 171 -4.70 0.56 22.52
C ARG A 171 -6.11 0.81 21.98
N SER A 172 -7.02 1.30 22.82
CA SER A 172 -8.40 1.61 22.47
C SER A 172 -8.54 2.63 21.33
N LYS A 173 -7.60 3.58 21.22
CA LYS A 173 -7.58 4.57 20.14
C LYS A 173 -7.21 3.93 18.81
N VAL A 174 -6.23 3.01 18.81
CA VAL A 174 -5.83 2.26 17.64
C VAL A 174 -6.95 1.32 17.17
N GLU A 175 -7.52 0.54 18.09
CA GLU A 175 -8.67 -0.33 17.81
C GLU A 175 -9.85 0.47 17.24
N SER A 176 -10.18 1.61 17.84
CA SER A 176 -11.26 2.49 17.34
C SER A 176 -10.96 3.08 15.96
N ALA A 177 -9.70 3.32 15.62
CA ALA A 177 -9.32 3.79 14.29
C ALA A 177 -9.51 2.69 13.24
N LEU A 178 -9.16 1.45 13.55
CA LEU A 178 -9.35 0.28 12.68
C LEU A 178 -10.83 -0.05 12.49
N THR A 179 -11.61 -0.08 13.57
CA THR A 179 -13.05 -0.43 13.55
C THR A 179 -13.90 0.56 12.75
N ARG A 180 -13.50 1.84 12.70
CA ARG A 180 -14.20 2.85 11.90
C ARG A 180 -14.10 2.63 10.38
N HIS A 181 -13.16 1.80 9.94
CA HIS A 181 -12.99 1.45 8.53
C HIS A 181 -13.64 0.10 8.24
N CYS A 182 -14.77 0.10 7.54
CA CYS A 182 -15.54 -1.09 7.18
C CYS A 182 -14.79 -2.09 6.27
N SER A 183 -13.62 -1.72 5.75
CA SER A 183 -12.78 -2.61 4.95
C SER A 183 -11.99 -3.62 5.78
N ILE A 184 -11.93 -3.44 7.10
CA ILE A 184 -11.17 -4.29 8.03
C ILE A 184 -12.14 -4.89 9.04
N ASP A 185 -12.19 -6.22 9.13
CA ASP A 185 -12.98 -6.93 10.14
C ASP A 185 -12.20 -6.93 11.46
N ASP A 186 -12.68 -6.18 12.45
CA ASP A 186 -12.11 -6.03 13.78
C ASP A 186 -12.04 -7.34 14.57
N LYS A 187 -12.88 -8.33 14.23
CA LYS A 187 -12.86 -9.65 14.86
C LYS A 187 -11.67 -10.51 14.42
N ILE A 188 -11.08 -10.19 13.27
CA ILE A 188 -10.00 -10.98 12.66
C ILE A 188 -8.63 -10.32 12.88
N VAL A 189 -8.60 -8.99 13.08
CA VAL A 189 -7.37 -8.23 13.32
C VAL A 189 -7.20 -7.97 14.82
N LYS A 190 -6.09 -8.43 15.38
CA LYS A 190 -5.71 -8.20 16.78
C LYS A 190 -4.67 -7.11 16.86
N VAL A 191 -4.83 -6.23 17.83
CA VAL A 191 -3.93 -5.11 18.10
C VAL A 191 -3.27 -5.29 19.46
N GLU A 192 -1.95 -5.22 19.50
CA GLU A 192 -1.18 -5.14 20.74
C GLU A 192 -0.40 -3.83 20.74
N VAL A 193 -0.40 -3.13 21.88
CA VAL A 193 0.34 -1.88 22.05
C VAL A 193 1.35 -2.06 23.17
N LYS A 194 2.63 -1.75 22.86
CA LYS A 194 3.74 -1.76 23.83
C LYS A 194 4.55 -0.48 23.67
N GLY A 195 4.43 0.42 24.62
CA GLY A 195 5.07 1.74 24.53
C GLY A 195 4.49 2.53 23.35
N ASP A 196 5.34 2.89 22.39
CA ASP A 196 5.01 3.55 21.14
C ASP A 196 4.86 2.60 19.94
N THR A 197 4.99 1.29 20.19
CA THR A 197 4.93 0.25 19.16
C THR A 197 3.54 -0.37 19.10
N VAL A 198 2.96 -0.44 17.91
CA VAL A 198 1.71 -1.12 17.60
C VAL A 198 2.02 -2.38 16.81
N LYS A 199 1.62 -3.53 17.34
CA LYS A 199 1.69 -4.81 16.62
C LYS A 199 0.31 -5.22 16.13
N LEU A 200 0.20 -5.47 14.81
CA LEU A 200 -1.00 -5.96 14.14
C LEU A 200 -0.82 -7.41 13.76
N THR A 201 -1.72 -8.29 14.24
CA THR A 201 -1.71 -9.72 13.91
C THR A 201 -3.10 -10.17 13.48
N GLY A 202 -3.17 -11.26 12.70
CA GLY A 202 -4.44 -11.80 12.23
C GLY A 202 -4.47 -12.03 10.73
N LEU A 203 -5.69 -12.06 10.17
CA LEU A 203 -5.93 -12.45 8.79
C LEU A 203 -6.66 -11.34 8.02
N VAL A 204 -6.26 -11.11 6.79
CA VAL A 204 -6.91 -10.17 5.86
C VAL A 204 -7.10 -10.83 4.49
N HIS A 205 -7.95 -10.26 3.64
CA HIS A 205 -8.28 -10.85 2.35
C HIS A 205 -7.51 -10.27 1.17
N SER A 206 -6.76 -9.17 1.38
CA SER A 206 -5.97 -8.53 0.32
C SER A 206 -4.78 -7.76 0.90
N LEU A 207 -3.78 -7.51 0.07
CA LEU A 207 -2.65 -6.65 0.42
C LEU A 207 -3.12 -5.23 0.74
N TYR A 208 -4.14 -4.73 0.04
CA TYR A 208 -4.74 -3.43 0.33
C TYR A 208 -5.26 -3.34 1.77
N GLN A 209 -5.97 -4.37 2.26
CA GLN A 209 -6.43 -4.39 3.65
C GLN A 209 -5.26 -4.39 4.65
N LYS A 210 -4.19 -5.11 4.35
CA LYS A 210 -2.97 -5.13 5.17
C LYS A 210 -2.32 -3.75 5.25
N GLU A 211 -2.14 -3.08 4.12
CA GLU A 211 -1.55 -1.73 4.04
C GLU A 211 -2.47 -0.69 4.67
N GLU A 212 -3.79 -0.82 4.50
CA GLU A 212 -4.76 0.09 5.10
C GLU A 212 -4.79 -0.03 6.63
N ALA A 213 -4.65 -1.25 7.18
CA ALA A 213 -4.52 -1.46 8.62
C ALA A 213 -3.26 -0.78 9.18
N ASP A 214 -2.13 -0.92 8.48
CA ASP A 214 -0.87 -0.23 8.79
C ASP A 214 -1.07 1.29 8.81
N ARG A 215 -1.64 1.84 7.73
CA ARG A 215 -1.90 3.27 7.59
C ARG A 215 -2.82 3.83 8.69
N LEU A 216 -3.81 3.05 9.09
CA LEU A 216 -4.74 3.43 10.17
C LEU A 216 -4.07 3.39 11.53
N ALA A 217 -3.21 2.40 11.80
CA ALA A 217 -2.43 2.33 13.03
C ALA A 217 -1.52 3.56 13.17
N TRP A 218 -0.85 3.97 12.11
CA TRP A 218 -0.01 5.17 12.08
C TRP A 218 -0.75 6.49 12.32
N LYS A 219 -2.08 6.53 12.15
CA LYS A 219 -2.89 7.73 12.46
C LYS A 219 -3.11 7.95 13.95
N ALA A 220 -2.86 6.96 14.77
CA ALA A 220 -2.99 7.13 16.21
C ALA A 220 -1.79 7.95 16.74
N LYS A 221 -2.10 8.96 17.55
CA LYS A 221 -1.09 9.84 18.15
C LYS A 221 -0.18 9.05 19.08
N GLY A 222 1.12 9.23 18.99
CA GLY A 222 2.11 8.54 19.82
C GLY A 222 2.67 7.25 19.23
N VAL A 223 2.27 6.86 18.01
CA VAL A 223 2.84 5.70 17.32
C VAL A 223 4.22 6.04 16.79
N GLY A 224 5.25 5.32 17.25
CA GLY A 224 6.63 5.39 16.77
C GLY A 224 7.00 4.24 15.83
N LEU A 225 6.34 3.09 15.98
CA LEU A 225 6.58 1.91 15.15
C LEU A 225 5.27 1.11 14.95
N VAL A 226 5.06 0.59 13.75
CA VAL A 226 4.01 -0.40 13.46
C VAL A 226 4.63 -1.69 12.96
N GLU A 227 4.41 -2.79 13.69
CA GLU A 227 4.77 -4.14 13.28
C GLU A 227 3.55 -4.83 12.67
N ASN A 228 3.49 -4.86 11.34
CA ASN A 228 2.35 -5.41 10.62
C ASN A 228 2.59 -6.87 10.21
N GLU A 229 2.17 -7.79 11.08
CA GLU A 229 2.25 -9.26 10.87
C GLU A 229 0.92 -9.85 10.35
N LEU A 230 0.05 -9.05 9.72
CA LEU A 230 -1.17 -9.55 9.09
C LEU A 230 -0.85 -10.49 7.94
N ALA A 231 -1.52 -11.64 7.90
CA ALA A 231 -1.40 -12.60 6.82
C ALA A 231 -2.58 -12.49 5.84
N VAL A 232 -2.28 -12.51 4.54
CA VAL A 232 -3.31 -12.49 3.49
C VAL A 232 -3.79 -13.92 3.24
N ILE A 233 -5.10 -14.13 3.35
CA ILE A 233 -5.77 -15.40 3.04
C ILE A 233 -6.54 -15.33 1.73
N TYR A 234 -6.78 -16.51 1.15
CA TYR A 234 -7.62 -16.67 -0.05
C TYR A 234 -9.10 -16.57 0.24
#